data_3e8e743fa75c93559f925e270b8a88e2
#
_entry.id   3e8e743fa75c93559f925e270b8a88e2
#
_cell.length_a   1.000
_cell.length_b   1.000
_cell.length_c   1.000
_cell.angle_alpha   90.00
_cell.angle_beta   90.00
_cell.angle_gamma   90.00
#
_symmetry.space_group_name_H-M   'P 1'
#
loop_
_entity.id
_entity.type
_entity.pdbx_description
1 polymer ?
#
loop_
_entity_poly.entity_id
_entity_poly.type
_entity_poly.pdbx_seq_one_letter_code
_entity_poly.pdbx_strand_id
1 'polypeptide(L)'
;PLPPDSGLFKNFEAKWVRTNGADIFLRHGGEGPPLLLLHGNPLSHASWHKIAEPLAKRFHVVAADLRGYGDSVGPADGGPEHVNYSFRTMAQDQVDVMAALGYNRFFVAGHDRGARTAHRMALDHPDRVRKVALLDILPTRHVWSHTSREWALGSWHWSFMAQPEEMFERMMAGGQITEEDVWA
;
A
#
# COMPACT_ATOMS: atom_id res chain seq x y z
N PRO A 1 6.25 -16.99 12.70
CA PRO A 1 6.67 -16.22 13.86
C PRO A 1 6.44 -14.72 13.57
N LEU A 2 6.10 -13.92 14.60
CA LEU A 2 6.05 -12.47 14.46
C LEU A 2 7.48 -11.92 14.22
N PRO A 3 7.62 -10.83 13.40
CA PRO A 3 8.88 -10.13 13.25
C PRO A 3 9.39 -9.62 14.61
N PRO A 4 10.71 -9.44 14.79
CA PRO A 4 11.26 -8.90 16.02
C PRO A 4 10.69 -7.50 16.29
N ASP A 5 10.44 -7.21 17.57
CA ASP A 5 9.99 -5.86 17.96
C ASP A 5 11.11 -4.86 17.72
N SER A 6 10.87 -3.90 16.85
CA SER A 6 11.81 -2.82 16.55
C SER A 6 11.87 -1.74 17.62
N GLY A 7 10.97 -1.77 18.64
CA GLY A 7 10.80 -0.71 19.62
C GLY A 7 10.18 0.57 19.08
N LEU A 8 9.80 0.60 17.79
CA LEU A 8 9.23 1.79 17.13
C LEU A 8 7.76 2.05 17.48
N PHE A 9 7.04 1.02 17.93
CA PHE A 9 5.61 1.09 18.25
C PHE A 9 5.37 0.64 19.68
N LYS A 10 5.54 1.55 20.61
CA LYS A 10 5.25 1.26 22.03
C LYS A 10 3.74 1.04 22.22
N ASN A 11 3.38 0.03 23.00
CA ASN A 11 2.00 -0.31 23.29
C ASN A 11 1.14 -0.68 22.06
N PHE A 12 1.78 -1.13 20.98
CA PHE A 12 1.12 -1.70 19.80
C PHE A 12 1.36 -3.20 19.73
N GLU A 13 0.30 -3.94 19.46
CA GLU A 13 0.38 -5.37 19.20
C GLU A 13 0.74 -5.62 17.74
N ALA A 14 1.53 -6.66 17.49
CA ALA A 14 1.83 -7.13 16.15
C ALA A 14 0.90 -8.29 15.78
N LYS A 15 0.41 -8.29 14.55
CA LYS A 15 -0.52 -9.34 14.07
C LYS A 15 -0.30 -9.64 12.60
N TRP A 16 -0.57 -10.89 12.24
CA TRP A 16 -0.75 -11.36 10.87
C TRP A 16 -2.22 -11.59 10.59
N VAL A 17 -2.68 -11.14 9.44
CA VAL A 17 -4.02 -11.42 8.93
C VAL A 17 -3.90 -12.07 7.56
N ARG A 18 -4.45 -13.28 7.42
CA ARG A 18 -4.57 -13.95 6.13
C ARG A 18 -5.71 -13.32 5.34
N THR A 19 -5.40 -12.84 4.16
CA THR A 19 -6.36 -12.33 3.19
C THR A 19 -6.40 -13.22 1.94
N ASN A 20 -7.07 -12.79 0.89
CA ASN A 20 -7.12 -13.56 -0.35
C ASN A 20 -5.77 -13.51 -1.08
N GLY A 21 -4.94 -14.53 -0.84
CA GLY A 21 -3.64 -14.71 -1.48
C GLY A 21 -2.48 -13.93 -0.86
N ALA A 22 -2.66 -13.31 0.32
CA ALA A 22 -1.58 -12.63 1.02
C ALA A 22 -1.67 -12.85 2.54
N ASP A 23 -0.53 -12.75 3.21
CA ASP A 23 -0.43 -12.62 4.65
C ASP A 23 -0.02 -11.17 4.96
N ILE A 24 -0.95 -10.41 5.53
CA ILE A 24 -0.75 -9.00 5.81
C ILE A 24 -0.26 -8.81 7.24
N PHE A 25 0.91 -8.22 7.38
CA PHE A 25 1.44 -7.80 8.67
C PHE A 25 0.93 -6.43 9.07
N LEU A 26 0.66 -6.27 10.36
CA LEU A 26 0.23 -4.99 10.90
C LEU A 26 0.67 -4.81 12.37
N ARG A 27 0.72 -3.57 12.79
CA ARG A 27 0.75 -3.19 14.20
C ARG A 27 -0.49 -2.39 14.54
N HIS A 28 -1.12 -2.68 15.68
CA HIS A 28 -2.31 -1.96 16.09
C HIS A 28 -2.31 -1.66 17.58
N GLY A 29 -2.96 -0.55 17.95
CA GLY A 29 -3.03 -0.13 19.35
C GLY A 29 -3.87 1.14 19.52
N GLY A 30 -4.11 1.48 20.78
CA GLY A 30 -4.95 2.60 21.17
C GLY A 30 -6.41 2.24 21.29
N GLU A 31 -7.21 3.21 21.80
CA GLU A 31 -8.64 3.07 22.01
C GLU A 31 -9.39 4.16 21.26
N GLY A 32 -10.55 3.83 20.68
CA GLY A 32 -11.39 4.78 19.96
C GLY A 32 -11.80 4.31 18.57
N PRO A 33 -12.26 5.24 17.71
CA PRO A 33 -12.66 4.89 16.34
C PRO A 33 -11.48 4.32 15.54
N PRO A 34 -11.69 3.28 14.71
CA PRO A 34 -10.59 2.65 13.96
C PRO A 34 -10.05 3.56 12.85
N LEU A 35 -8.71 3.65 12.79
CA LEU A 35 -7.94 4.41 11.81
C LEU A 35 -6.88 3.51 11.17
N LEU A 36 -7.03 3.24 9.89
CA LEU A 36 -6.06 2.51 9.08
C LEU A 36 -5.02 3.46 8.50
N LEU A 37 -3.73 3.14 8.63
CA LEU A 37 -2.60 3.87 8.07
C LEU A 37 -1.88 3.01 7.04
N LEU A 38 -1.75 3.50 5.79
CA LEU A 38 -1.15 2.81 4.66
C LEU A 38 0.06 3.58 4.14
N HIS A 39 1.23 2.92 4.14
CA HIS A 39 2.52 3.49 3.72
C HIS A 39 2.67 3.58 2.19
N GLY A 40 3.72 4.29 1.74
CA GLY A 40 4.12 4.40 0.34
C GLY A 40 5.25 3.45 -0.07
N ASN A 41 5.69 3.58 -1.31
CA ASN A 41 6.84 2.87 -1.86
C ASN A 41 8.13 3.69 -1.62
N PRO A 42 9.25 3.09 -1.21
CA PRO A 42 9.51 1.70 -0.84
C PRO A 42 9.45 1.46 0.69
N LEU A 43 8.45 1.98 1.35
CA LEU A 43 8.32 2.02 2.81
C LEU A 43 7.61 0.78 3.38
N SER A 44 7.35 0.82 4.69
CA SER A 44 6.56 -0.15 5.44
C SER A 44 5.72 0.57 6.51
N HIS A 45 4.94 -0.19 7.28
CA HIS A 45 4.22 0.32 8.46
C HIS A 45 5.10 1.19 9.36
N ALA A 46 6.41 0.90 9.42
CA ALA A 46 7.37 1.64 10.25
C ALA A 46 7.44 3.14 9.92
N SER A 47 7.07 3.57 8.71
CA SER A 47 7.02 4.99 8.34
C SER A 47 6.08 5.83 9.23
N TRP A 48 5.10 5.18 9.85
CA TRP A 48 4.09 5.82 10.70
C TRP A 48 4.49 5.93 12.18
N HIS A 49 5.64 5.39 12.60
CA HIS A 49 6.01 5.24 14.02
C HIS A 49 5.94 6.55 14.81
N LYS A 50 6.34 7.69 14.22
CA LYS A 50 6.35 8.99 14.91
C LYS A 50 4.97 9.53 15.23
N ILE A 51 3.95 9.16 14.43
CA ILE A 51 2.59 9.69 14.59
C ILE A 51 1.60 8.65 15.10
N ALA A 52 1.91 7.36 15.02
CA ALA A 52 1.03 6.29 15.47
C ALA A 52 0.66 6.41 16.94
N GLU A 53 1.65 6.60 17.84
CA GLU A 53 1.40 6.76 19.28
C GLU A 53 0.58 8.03 19.61
N PRO A 54 0.89 9.23 19.09
CA PRO A 54 0.02 10.39 19.23
C PRO A 54 -1.42 10.17 18.77
N LEU A 55 -1.61 9.49 17.62
CA LEU A 55 -2.94 9.16 17.10
C LEU A 55 -3.67 8.13 17.96
N ALA A 56 -2.95 7.17 18.56
CA ALA A 56 -3.50 6.13 19.42
C ALA A 56 -4.16 6.68 20.70
N LYS A 57 -3.90 7.93 21.05
CA LYS A 57 -4.61 8.62 22.15
C LYS A 57 -6.09 8.93 21.82
N ARG A 58 -6.48 8.84 20.56
CA ARG A 58 -7.82 9.21 20.06
C ARG A 58 -8.45 8.17 19.13
N PHE A 59 -7.66 7.25 18.61
CA PHE A 59 -8.06 6.25 17.63
C PHE A 59 -7.52 4.88 18.03
N HIS A 60 -8.22 3.83 17.62
CA HIS A 60 -7.57 2.54 17.47
C HIS A 60 -6.82 2.54 16.15
N VAL A 61 -5.52 2.72 16.22
CA VAL A 61 -4.64 2.84 15.05
C VAL A 61 -4.25 1.46 14.55
N VAL A 62 -4.34 1.24 13.24
CA VAL A 62 -3.87 0.04 12.54
C VAL A 62 -2.89 0.50 11.47
N ALA A 63 -1.60 0.24 11.67
CA ALA A 63 -0.54 0.50 10.69
C ALA A 63 -0.19 -0.83 10.00
N ALA A 64 -0.61 -0.98 8.74
CA ALA A 64 -0.46 -2.22 7.99
C ALA A 64 0.55 -2.08 6.85
N ASP A 65 1.26 -3.17 6.56
CA ASP A 65 2.05 -3.30 5.35
C ASP A 65 1.16 -3.68 4.17
N LEU A 66 1.39 -3.05 3.02
CA LEU A 66 0.78 -3.49 1.76
C LEU A 66 1.36 -4.85 1.37
N ARG A 67 0.61 -5.66 0.60
CA ARG A 67 1.12 -6.96 0.11
C ARG A 67 2.44 -6.79 -0.62
N GLY A 68 3.40 -7.67 -0.33
CA GLY A 68 4.75 -7.63 -0.89
C GLY A 68 5.66 -6.52 -0.35
N TYR A 69 5.23 -5.77 0.67
CA TYR A 69 6.04 -4.75 1.35
C TYR A 69 6.26 -5.11 2.82
N GLY A 70 7.33 -4.57 3.37
CA GLY A 70 7.68 -4.74 4.78
C GLY A 70 7.73 -6.21 5.18
N ASP A 71 6.93 -6.56 6.17
CA ASP A 71 6.80 -7.94 6.63
C ASP A 71 5.63 -8.69 5.96
N SER A 72 4.78 -8.01 5.15
CA SER A 72 3.68 -8.66 4.44
C SER A 72 4.16 -9.52 3.28
N VAL A 73 3.53 -10.68 3.11
CA VAL A 73 3.82 -11.63 2.04
C VAL A 73 2.67 -11.66 1.05
N GLY A 74 2.97 -11.51 -0.21
CA GLY A 74 2.02 -11.64 -1.33
C GLY A 74 2.36 -12.81 -2.24
N PRO A 75 1.59 -13.00 -3.33
CA PRO A 75 1.91 -13.96 -4.38
C PRO A 75 3.30 -13.71 -4.98
N ALA A 76 3.94 -14.79 -5.46
CA ALA A 76 5.27 -14.71 -6.07
C ALA A 76 5.28 -13.98 -7.42
N ASP A 77 4.12 -13.88 -8.07
CA ASP A 77 3.96 -13.23 -9.38
C ASP A 77 2.80 -12.22 -9.39
N GLY A 78 2.77 -11.39 -10.42
CA GLY A 78 1.73 -10.37 -10.61
C GLY A 78 0.36 -10.94 -10.97
N GLY A 79 0.28 -12.17 -11.42
CA GLY A 79 -0.90 -12.76 -12.03
C GLY A 79 -1.24 -12.14 -13.40
N PRO A 80 -2.29 -12.61 -14.07
CA PRO A 80 -2.72 -12.03 -15.33
C PRO A 80 -2.95 -10.52 -15.21
N GLU A 81 -2.39 -9.72 -16.12
CA GLU A 81 -2.50 -8.26 -16.13
C GLU A 81 -2.11 -7.61 -14.78
N HIS A 82 -1.18 -8.22 -14.05
CA HIS A 82 -0.71 -7.78 -12.72
C HIS A 82 -1.82 -7.61 -11.66
N VAL A 83 -2.93 -8.32 -11.81
CA VAL A 83 -4.10 -8.21 -10.93
C VAL A 83 -3.77 -8.46 -9.46
N ASN A 84 -2.79 -9.35 -9.18
CA ASN A 84 -2.38 -9.69 -7.83
C ASN A 84 -1.84 -8.49 -7.03
N TYR A 85 -1.30 -7.47 -7.70
CA TYR A 85 -0.73 -6.27 -7.10
C TYR A 85 -1.46 -4.99 -7.52
N SER A 86 -2.67 -5.13 -8.08
CA SER A 86 -3.51 -3.97 -8.38
C SER A 86 -3.94 -3.23 -7.10
N PHE A 87 -4.17 -1.93 -7.19
CA PHE A 87 -4.69 -1.14 -6.05
C PHE A 87 -6.05 -1.64 -5.55
N ARG A 88 -6.85 -2.26 -6.42
CA ARG A 88 -8.11 -2.90 -6.04
C ARG A 88 -7.87 -4.11 -5.14
N THR A 89 -6.94 -4.96 -5.51
CA THR A 89 -6.59 -6.15 -4.72
C THR A 89 -5.97 -5.75 -3.38
N MET A 90 -5.05 -4.77 -3.39
CA MET A 90 -4.46 -4.23 -2.16
C MET A 90 -5.51 -3.56 -1.27
N ALA A 91 -6.50 -2.88 -1.84
CA ALA A 91 -7.60 -2.29 -1.08
C ALA A 91 -8.47 -3.36 -0.41
N GLN A 92 -8.77 -4.47 -1.13
CA GLN A 92 -9.52 -5.58 -0.58
C GLN A 92 -8.79 -6.22 0.61
N ASP A 93 -7.48 -6.43 0.52
CA ASP A 93 -6.69 -6.93 1.67
C ASP A 93 -6.90 -6.09 2.92
N GLN A 94 -6.85 -4.78 2.77
CA GLN A 94 -6.96 -3.88 3.91
C GLN A 94 -8.38 -3.83 4.48
N VAL A 95 -9.39 -4.00 3.64
CA VAL A 95 -10.79 -4.18 4.09
C VAL A 95 -10.92 -5.48 4.89
N ASP A 96 -10.31 -6.57 4.42
CA ASP A 96 -10.31 -7.88 5.10
C ASP A 96 -9.54 -7.81 6.43
N VAL A 97 -8.40 -7.09 6.47
CA VAL A 97 -7.65 -6.81 7.70
C VAL A 97 -8.53 -6.11 8.73
N MET A 98 -9.22 -5.04 8.33
CA MET A 98 -10.08 -4.30 9.25
C MET A 98 -11.27 -5.15 9.71
N ALA A 99 -11.85 -5.97 8.84
CA ALA A 99 -12.91 -6.91 9.19
C ALA A 99 -12.42 -7.98 10.20
N ALA A 100 -11.22 -8.52 10.01
CA ALA A 100 -10.61 -9.51 10.92
C ALA A 100 -10.29 -8.93 12.30
N LEU A 101 -10.16 -7.61 12.41
CA LEU A 101 -10.05 -6.86 13.68
C LEU A 101 -11.42 -6.48 14.26
N GLY A 102 -12.54 -6.82 13.60
CA GLY A 102 -13.90 -6.51 14.04
C GLY A 102 -14.40 -5.14 13.61
N TYR A 103 -13.70 -4.44 12.71
CA TYR A 103 -14.08 -3.09 12.27
C TYR A 103 -14.79 -3.09 10.92
N ASN A 104 -16.09 -2.90 10.95
CA ASN A 104 -16.93 -2.80 9.73
C ASN A 104 -16.82 -1.44 9.04
N ARG A 105 -16.57 -0.37 9.79
CA ARG A 105 -16.41 0.99 9.25
C ARG A 105 -15.25 1.69 9.94
N PHE A 106 -14.37 2.32 9.16
CA PHE A 106 -13.12 2.89 9.64
C PHE A 106 -12.73 4.17 8.88
N PHE A 107 -11.81 4.93 9.47
CA PHE A 107 -11.08 6.00 8.79
C PHE A 107 -9.84 5.40 8.13
N VAL A 108 -9.40 5.99 7.02
CA VAL A 108 -8.15 5.58 6.37
C VAL A 108 -7.33 6.81 6.00
N ALA A 109 -6.02 6.73 6.26
CA ALA A 109 -5.03 7.68 5.77
C ALA A 109 -3.93 6.90 5.03
N GLY A 110 -3.56 7.38 3.85
CA GLY A 110 -2.52 6.75 3.05
C GLY A 110 -1.55 7.78 2.49
N HIS A 111 -0.31 7.36 2.32
CA HIS A 111 0.75 8.12 1.68
C HIS A 111 1.20 7.40 0.41
N ASP A 112 1.45 8.12 -0.69
CA ASP A 112 1.95 7.61 -1.97
C ASP A 112 1.12 6.38 -2.47
N ARG A 113 1.70 5.19 -2.62
CA ARG A 113 0.98 3.96 -3.02
C ARG A 113 -0.14 3.58 -2.03
N GLY A 114 0.07 3.82 -0.75
CA GLY A 114 -0.97 3.64 0.28
C GLY A 114 -2.14 4.60 0.10
N ALA A 115 -1.88 5.82 -0.37
CA ALA A 115 -2.94 6.78 -0.68
C ALA A 115 -3.74 6.37 -1.94
N ARG A 116 -3.08 5.78 -2.95
CA ARG A 116 -3.79 5.21 -4.10
C ARG A 116 -4.66 4.02 -3.71
N THR A 117 -4.13 3.16 -2.82
CA THR A 117 -4.89 2.05 -2.25
C THR A 117 -6.09 2.57 -1.46
N ALA A 118 -5.90 3.59 -0.61
CA ALA A 118 -6.99 4.22 0.15
C ALA A 118 -8.03 4.91 -0.74
N HIS A 119 -7.60 5.57 -1.81
CA HIS A 119 -8.49 6.16 -2.81
C HIS A 119 -9.32 5.08 -3.51
N ARG A 120 -8.68 3.99 -3.95
CA ARG A 120 -9.38 2.87 -4.58
C ARG A 120 -10.37 2.21 -3.60
N MET A 121 -9.96 2.03 -2.35
CA MET A 121 -10.82 1.50 -1.29
C MET A 121 -12.06 2.37 -1.06
N ALA A 122 -11.93 3.69 -1.03
CA ALA A 122 -13.06 4.60 -0.86
C ALA A 122 -14.06 4.53 -2.03
N LEU A 123 -13.59 4.24 -3.25
CA LEU A 123 -14.44 4.07 -4.42
C LEU A 123 -15.16 2.72 -4.44
N ASP A 124 -14.47 1.63 -4.08
CA ASP A 124 -15.01 0.27 -4.15
C ASP A 124 -15.81 -0.12 -2.90
N HIS A 125 -15.50 0.49 -1.75
CA HIS A 125 -16.09 0.16 -0.45
C HIS A 125 -16.58 1.42 0.30
N PRO A 126 -17.47 2.24 -0.30
CA PRO A 126 -17.93 3.50 0.30
C PRO A 126 -18.73 3.28 1.60
N ASP A 127 -19.28 2.10 1.79
CA ASP A 127 -19.96 1.67 3.01
C ASP A 127 -18.99 1.37 4.17
N ARG A 128 -17.73 1.03 3.85
CA ARG A 128 -16.68 0.70 4.82
C ARG A 128 -15.84 1.92 5.23
N VAL A 129 -15.57 2.83 4.30
CA VAL A 129 -14.71 4.00 4.52
C VAL A 129 -15.53 5.18 5.04
N ARG A 130 -15.25 5.63 6.26
CA ARG A 130 -15.94 6.80 6.88
C ARG A 130 -15.41 8.12 6.33
N LYS A 131 -14.09 8.27 6.27
CA LYS A 131 -13.36 9.39 5.66
C LYS A 131 -12.00 8.89 5.20
N VAL A 132 -11.47 9.52 4.17
CA VAL A 132 -10.14 9.24 3.62
C VAL A 132 -9.26 10.49 3.68
N ALA A 133 -7.99 10.31 4.05
CA ALA A 133 -6.94 11.30 3.91
C ALA A 133 -5.87 10.77 2.93
N LEU A 134 -5.57 11.53 1.91
CA LEU A 134 -4.58 11.20 0.87
C LEU A 134 -3.41 12.17 1.01
N LEU A 135 -2.21 11.62 1.27
CA LEU A 135 -1.01 12.40 1.51
C LEU A 135 -0.05 12.21 0.33
N ASP A 136 0.40 13.34 -0.19
CA ASP A 136 1.46 13.46 -1.19
C ASP A 136 1.24 12.57 -2.43
N ILE A 137 0.02 12.61 -3.00
CA ILE A 137 -0.34 11.88 -4.21
C ILE A 137 -1.53 12.51 -4.93
N LEU A 138 -1.51 12.45 -6.25
CA LEU A 138 -2.63 12.77 -7.10
C LEU A 138 -3.34 11.50 -7.60
N PRO A 139 -4.64 11.55 -7.91
CA PRO A 139 -5.34 10.44 -8.53
C PRO A 139 -4.62 9.97 -9.81
N THR A 140 -4.45 8.66 -9.99
CA THR A 140 -3.71 8.07 -11.12
C THR A 140 -4.22 8.57 -12.47
N ARG A 141 -5.54 8.66 -12.65
CA ARG A 141 -6.14 9.19 -13.89
C ARG A 141 -5.72 10.65 -14.15
N HIS A 142 -5.67 11.48 -13.09
CA HIS A 142 -5.26 12.88 -13.24
C HIS A 142 -3.81 12.95 -13.71
N VAL A 143 -2.91 12.19 -13.10
CA VAL A 143 -1.49 12.16 -13.48
C VAL A 143 -1.35 11.81 -14.96
N TRP A 144 -1.89 10.68 -15.40
CA TRP A 144 -1.75 10.23 -16.79
C TRP A 144 -2.42 11.15 -17.82
N SER A 145 -3.49 11.84 -17.44
CA SER A 145 -4.16 12.79 -18.36
C SER A 145 -3.48 14.16 -18.46
N HIS A 146 -2.49 14.44 -17.58
CA HIS A 146 -1.77 15.73 -17.51
C HIS A 146 -0.25 15.58 -17.57
N THR A 147 0.24 14.46 -18.08
CA THR A 147 1.68 14.20 -18.21
C THR A 147 2.31 15.18 -19.19
N SER A 148 3.28 15.96 -18.72
CA SER A 148 4.13 16.81 -19.56
C SER A 148 5.55 16.21 -19.68
N ARG A 149 6.37 16.78 -20.59
CA ARG A 149 7.78 16.41 -20.70
C ARG A 149 8.52 16.64 -19.39
N GLU A 150 8.30 17.77 -18.73
CA GLU A 150 8.93 18.13 -17.46
C GLU A 150 8.53 17.14 -16.36
N TRP A 151 7.24 16.76 -16.29
CA TRP A 151 6.76 15.76 -15.37
C TRP A 151 7.39 14.39 -15.64
N ALA A 152 7.44 13.97 -16.90
CA ALA A 152 8.01 12.68 -17.27
C ALA A 152 9.51 12.57 -16.93
N LEU A 153 10.27 13.67 -17.08
CA LEU A 153 11.68 13.72 -16.68
C LEU A 153 11.87 13.72 -15.16
N GLY A 154 11.05 14.48 -14.43
CA GLY A 154 11.10 14.54 -12.96
C GLY A 154 10.55 13.29 -12.26
N SER A 155 9.62 12.60 -12.90
CA SER A 155 8.93 11.41 -12.39
C SER A 155 9.15 10.19 -13.29
N TRP A 156 10.35 10.05 -13.87
CA TRP A 156 10.70 9.03 -14.85
C TRP A 156 10.37 7.60 -14.42
N HIS A 157 10.48 7.32 -13.11
CA HIS A 157 10.19 6.01 -12.53
C HIS A 157 8.72 5.56 -12.74
N TRP A 158 7.78 6.50 -12.89
CA TRP A 158 6.41 6.14 -13.18
C TRP A 158 6.26 5.52 -14.58
N SER A 159 6.86 6.17 -15.58
CA SER A 159 6.85 5.66 -16.95
C SER A 159 7.65 4.37 -17.07
N PHE A 160 8.77 4.27 -16.34
CA PHE A 160 9.60 3.08 -16.30
C PHE A 160 8.87 1.88 -15.69
N MET A 161 8.26 2.06 -14.51
CA MET A 161 7.52 0.98 -13.84
C MET A 161 6.18 0.62 -14.52
N ALA A 162 5.72 1.44 -15.46
CA ALA A 162 4.49 1.20 -16.21
C ALA A 162 4.73 0.54 -17.58
N GLN A 163 5.97 0.14 -17.87
CA GLN A 163 6.26 -0.55 -19.13
C GLN A 163 5.53 -1.89 -19.18
N PRO A 164 5.00 -2.27 -20.34
CA PRO A 164 4.40 -3.59 -20.55
C PRO A 164 5.47 -4.67 -20.48
N GLU A 165 5.02 -5.89 -20.25
CA GLU A 165 5.87 -7.09 -20.22
C GLU A 165 6.93 -7.08 -19.10
N GLU A 166 7.94 -7.91 -19.20
CA GLU A 166 8.94 -8.15 -18.17
C GLU A 166 10.14 -7.18 -18.25
N MET A 167 10.04 -6.09 -19.01
CA MET A 167 11.17 -5.16 -19.22
C MET A 167 11.67 -4.59 -17.89
N PHE A 168 10.78 -4.12 -17.04
CA PHE A 168 11.12 -3.56 -15.73
C PHE A 168 11.80 -4.62 -14.85
N GLU A 169 11.22 -5.80 -14.74
CA GLU A 169 11.73 -6.90 -13.93
C GLU A 169 13.10 -7.38 -14.41
N ARG A 170 13.29 -7.50 -15.72
CA ARG A 170 14.58 -7.87 -16.33
C ARG A 170 15.67 -6.85 -16.04
N MET A 171 15.35 -5.55 -16.14
CA MET A 171 16.29 -4.47 -15.83
C MET A 171 16.68 -4.48 -14.35
N MET A 172 15.71 -4.61 -13.46
CA MET A 172 15.94 -4.63 -12.00
C MET A 172 16.68 -5.88 -11.55
N ALA A 173 16.53 -7.01 -12.23
CA ALA A 173 17.26 -8.24 -11.97
C ALA A 173 18.69 -8.25 -12.54
N GLY A 174 19.15 -7.14 -13.17
CA GLY A 174 20.45 -7.06 -13.84
C GLY A 174 20.51 -7.79 -15.19
N GLY A 175 19.37 -8.05 -15.80
CA GLY A 175 19.28 -8.63 -17.15
C GLY A 175 19.71 -7.64 -18.22
N GLN A 176 20.22 -8.17 -19.36
CA GLN A 176 20.53 -7.36 -20.54
C GLN A 176 19.23 -7.03 -21.27
N ILE A 177 19.08 -5.76 -21.67
CA ILE A 177 18.04 -5.31 -22.58
C ILE A 177 18.62 -5.30 -23.98
N THR A 178 17.95 -5.92 -24.91
CA THR A 178 18.33 -5.97 -26.32
C THR A 178 17.69 -4.83 -27.10
N GLU A 179 18.18 -4.55 -28.31
CA GLU A 179 17.52 -3.56 -29.18
C GLU A 179 16.06 -3.95 -29.51
N GLU A 180 15.76 -5.24 -29.61
CA GLU A 180 14.42 -5.74 -29.83
C GLU A 180 13.48 -5.39 -28.67
N ASP A 181 13.95 -5.43 -27.43
CA ASP A 181 13.17 -5.05 -26.23
C ASP A 181 12.82 -3.54 -26.22
N VAL A 182 13.59 -2.71 -26.92
CA VAL A 182 13.40 -1.24 -26.96
C VAL A 182 12.36 -0.83 -28.01
N TRP A 183 12.19 -1.63 -29.07
CA TRP A 183 11.38 -1.27 -30.24
C TRP A 183 10.15 -2.17 -30.45
N ALA A 184 9.92 -3.13 -29.54
CA ALA A 184 8.73 -3.97 -29.53
C ALA A 184 7.53 -3.23 -28.96
#